data_119775c8db804e87ac047838c0a49b6c
#
_entry.id   119775c8db804e87ac047838c0a49b6c
#
_cell.length_a   1.000
_cell.length_b   1.000
_cell.length_c   1.000
_cell.angle_alpha   90.00
_cell.angle_beta   90.00
_cell.angle_gamma   90.00
#
_symmetry.space_group_name_H-M   'P 1'
#
loop_
_entity.id
_entity.type
_entity.pdbx_description
1 polymer ?
#
loop_
_entity_poly.entity_id
_entity_poly.type
_entity_poly.pdbx_seq_one_letter_code
_entity_poly.pdbx_strand_id
1 'polypeptide(L)'
;MIYRAYYAFIRAPRMNSRGENTSAIFGFVVTLEDLLKRVKPTHIAVAFDPAGPTFRHEAFEQYKAQRQETPEDIRWSVPRIKQLLQAMNIPILQVDGFEADDVIGTLARKAEEEGFEVLMATLDKDYGQLVTEHISMFRPRHTGGFEKLGPADICQKYGLQHQSQVIDLLGLMGDSSDNIPGCKGVGEKTAIQLLQQFGSIDNLLANTNQLKGALQRKVQEQVDNIRFSRFLATIRTDVPLEFDAPSLVYQERDWERLAPLYRELEFNSLLKQAPASIARGKVALTQSSKKVKAQEATLDLFATIESESNQSQSKEVGMEETQDTLEGRLVSYLLNPEVAYNPMQPIQWD
;
A
#
# COMPACT_ATOMS: atom_id res chain seq x y z
N MET A 1 -1.94 -2.57 -3.45
CA MET A 1 -1.48 -2.38 -4.85
C MET A 1 -2.21 -3.24 -5.86
N ILE A 2 -2.51 -4.52 -5.62
CA ILE A 2 -3.21 -5.42 -6.55
C ILE A 2 -4.59 -4.87 -6.95
N TYR A 3 -5.42 -4.50 -5.98
CA TYR A 3 -6.75 -3.91 -6.22
C TYR A 3 -6.69 -2.66 -7.10
N ARG A 4 -5.76 -1.75 -6.80
CA ARG A 4 -5.58 -0.55 -7.63
C ARG A 4 -5.24 -0.91 -9.07
N ALA A 5 -4.33 -1.87 -9.26
CA ALA A 5 -3.99 -2.36 -10.59
C ALA A 5 -5.22 -2.97 -11.29
N TYR A 6 -5.99 -3.78 -10.58
CA TYR A 6 -7.23 -4.36 -11.10
C TYR A 6 -8.23 -3.29 -11.56
N TYR A 7 -8.54 -2.34 -10.67
CA TYR A 7 -9.51 -1.29 -10.97
C TYR A 7 -9.03 -0.28 -12.01
N ALA A 8 -7.73 -0.04 -12.15
CA ALA A 8 -7.19 0.80 -13.23
C ALA A 8 -7.52 0.26 -14.61
N PHE A 9 -7.69 -1.05 -14.76
CA PHE A 9 -8.03 -1.70 -16.01
C PHE A 9 -9.51 -2.14 -16.09
N ILE A 10 -10.37 -1.76 -15.14
CA ILE A 10 -11.74 -2.28 -15.07
C ILE A 10 -12.56 -2.01 -16.34
N ARG A 11 -12.32 -0.87 -17.02
CA ARG A 11 -13.02 -0.48 -18.25
C ARG A 11 -12.43 -1.12 -19.51
N ALA A 12 -11.18 -1.54 -19.46
CA ALA A 12 -10.46 -2.18 -20.57
C ALA A 12 -9.53 -3.25 -20.02
N PRO A 13 -10.07 -4.39 -19.55
CA PRO A 13 -9.27 -5.43 -18.93
C PRO A 13 -8.27 -6.04 -19.91
N ARG A 14 -7.08 -6.32 -19.38
CA ARG A 14 -6.02 -6.97 -20.12
C ARG A 14 -6.24 -8.48 -20.11
N MET A 15 -6.80 -9.00 -21.17
CA MET A 15 -7.03 -10.43 -21.33
C MET A 15 -5.86 -11.09 -22.08
N ASN A 16 -5.44 -12.27 -21.64
CA ASN A 16 -4.54 -13.11 -22.44
C ASN A 16 -5.35 -13.96 -23.43
N SER A 17 -4.66 -14.70 -24.31
CA SER A 17 -5.28 -15.56 -25.34
C SER A 17 -6.13 -16.70 -24.76
N ARG A 18 -5.96 -17.04 -23.47
CA ARG A 18 -6.76 -18.03 -22.74
C ARG A 18 -8.04 -17.44 -22.12
N GLY A 19 -8.27 -16.13 -22.29
CA GLY A 19 -9.41 -15.44 -21.68
C GLY A 19 -9.24 -15.15 -20.18
N GLU A 20 -8.02 -15.18 -19.66
CA GLU A 20 -7.71 -14.86 -18.27
C GLU A 20 -7.43 -13.36 -18.12
N ASN A 21 -8.01 -12.72 -17.11
CA ASN A 21 -7.79 -11.31 -16.82
C ASN A 21 -6.45 -11.10 -16.10
N THR A 22 -5.45 -10.63 -16.81
CA THR A 22 -4.09 -10.42 -16.30
C THR A 22 -3.84 -8.98 -15.80
N SER A 23 -4.85 -8.14 -15.75
CA SER A 23 -4.76 -6.71 -15.42
C SER A 23 -4.09 -6.45 -14.08
N ALA A 24 -4.54 -7.14 -13.02
CA ALA A 24 -4.02 -6.97 -11.68
C ALA A 24 -2.54 -7.36 -11.59
N ILE A 25 -2.15 -8.48 -12.24
CA ILE A 25 -0.78 -8.96 -12.26
C ILE A 25 0.11 -7.97 -13.03
N PHE A 26 -0.33 -7.55 -14.22
CA PHE A 26 0.43 -6.63 -15.06
C PHE A 26 0.69 -5.30 -14.36
N GLY A 27 -0.38 -4.68 -13.83
CA GLY A 27 -0.25 -3.39 -13.14
C GLY A 27 0.59 -3.48 -11.87
N PHE A 28 0.51 -4.59 -11.13
CA PHE A 28 1.38 -4.85 -10.00
C PHE A 28 2.85 -4.92 -10.43
N VAL A 29 3.17 -5.75 -11.42
CA VAL A 29 4.56 -5.94 -11.88
C VAL A 29 5.14 -4.63 -12.44
N VAL A 30 4.38 -3.89 -13.26
CA VAL A 30 4.85 -2.61 -13.83
C VAL A 30 5.13 -1.60 -12.71
N THR A 31 4.27 -1.53 -11.69
CA THR A 31 4.49 -0.63 -10.55
C THR A 31 5.72 -1.04 -9.74
N LEU A 32 5.92 -2.34 -9.53
CA LEU A 32 7.11 -2.88 -8.86
C LEU A 32 8.39 -2.58 -9.65
N GLU A 33 8.38 -2.79 -10.96
CA GLU A 33 9.51 -2.47 -11.84
C GLU A 33 9.87 -0.98 -11.81
N ASP A 34 8.87 -0.08 -11.85
CA ASP A 34 9.10 1.36 -11.76
C ASP A 34 9.70 1.74 -10.40
N LEU A 35 9.20 1.14 -9.32
CA LEU A 35 9.76 1.35 -7.99
C LEU A 35 11.21 0.88 -7.89
N LEU A 36 11.50 -0.35 -8.32
CA LEU A 36 12.85 -0.91 -8.29
C LEU A 36 13.85 -0.04 -9.09
N LYS A 37 13.41 0.44 -10.25
CA LYS A 37 14.22 1.31 -11.10
C LYS A 37 14.53 2.66 -10.46
N ARG A 38 13.56 3.26 -9.75
CA ARG A 38 13.70 4.59 -9.13
C ARG A 38 14.43 4.54 -7.81
N VAL A 39 14.07 3.58 -6.96
CA VAL A 39 14.61 3.48 -5.60
C VAL A 39 15.96 2.79 -5.57
N LYS A 40 16.16 1.78 -6.43
CA LYS A 40 17.34 0.90 -6.43
C LYS A 40 17.64 0.39 -5.00
N PRO A 41 16.70 -0.32 -4.39
CA PRO A 41 16.83 -0.72 -2.99
C PRO A 41 17.96 -1.75 -2.85
N THR A 42 18.66 -1.73 -1.71
CA THR A 42 19.60 -2.79 -1.34
C THR A 42 18.89 -4.02 -0.78
N HIS A 43 17.74 -3.80 -0.12
CA HIS A 43 16.92 -4.84 0.49
C HIS A 43 15.46 -4.62 0.09
N ILE A 44 14.71 -5.71 -0.03
CA ILE A 44 13.29 -5.65 -0.40
C ILE A 44 12.55 -6.86 0.17
N ALA A 45 11.30 -6.63 0.56
CA ALA A 45 10.35 -7.69 0.87
C ALA A 45 8.94 -7.28 0.43
N VAL A 46 8.09 -8.27 0.18
CA VAL A 46 6.67 -8.07 -0.11
C VAL A 46 5.85 -8.84 0.92
N ALA A 47 5.01 -8.13 1.67
CA ALA A 47 4.13 -8.75 2.64
C ALA A 47 2.74 -9.04 2.04
N PHE A 48 2.14 -10.15 2.47
CA PHE A 48 0.79 -10.55 2.13
C PHE A 48 -0.01 -10.83 3.40
N ASP A 49 -1.32 -10.55 3.33
CA ASP A 49 -2.25 -10.98 4.37
C ASP A 49 -2.35 -12.51 4.41
N PRO A 50 -2.54 -13.11 5.59
CA PRO A 50 -2.82 -14.53 5.71
C PRO A 50 -4.22 -14.88 5.16
N ALA A 51 -4.43 -16.15 4.85
CA ALA A 51 -5.74 -16.63 4.42
C ALA A 51 -6.77 -16.74 5.56
N GLY A 52 -6.29 -16.76 6.81
CA GLY A 52 -7.12 -16.94 8.02
C GLY A 52 -7.45 -15.61 8.71
N PRO A 53 -8.26 -15.67 9.76
CA PRO A 53 -8.56 -14.51 10.59
C PRO A 53 -7.30 -14.00 11.30
N THR A 54 -7.30 -12.70 11.61
CA THR A 54 -6.25 -12.06 12.38
C THR A 54 -6.73 -11.74 13.79
N PHE A 55 -5.83 -11.35 14.68
CA PHE A 55 -6.18 -10.97 16.06
C PHE A 55 -7.26 -9.89 16.13
N ARG A 56 -7.39 -9.04 15.07
CA ARG A 56 -8.46 -8.03 15.00
C ARG A 56 -9.82 -8.67 14.75
N HIS A 57 -9.90 -9.70 13.91
CA HIS A 57 -11.14 -10.46 13.69
C HIS A 57 -11.55 -11.23 14.95
N GLU A 58 -10.58 -11.79 15.69
CA GLU A 58 -10.84 -12.46 16.96
C GLU A 58 -11.35 -11.49 18.04
N ALA A 59 -10.80 -10.27 18.07
CA ALA A 59 -11.24 -9.23 19.01
C ALA A 59 -12.57 -8.58 18.62
N PHE A 60 -12.89 -8.51 17.32
CA PHE A 60 -14.07 -7.83 16.81
C PHE A 60 -14.60 -8.54 15.55
N GLU A 61 -15.65 -9.34 15.71
CA GLU A 61 -16.28 -10.11 14.64
C GLU A 61 -16.72 -9.23 13.45
N GLN A 62 -17.09 -7.98 13.73
CA GLN A 62 -17.53 -7.04 12.71
C GLN A 62 -16.38 -6.31 12.01
N TYR A 63 -15.12 -6.56 12.39
CA TYR A 63 -13.97 -5.97 11.73
C TYR A 63 -13.94 -6.36 10.25
N LYS A 64 -13.94 -5.36 9.37
CA LYS A 64 -13.98 -5.53 7.90
C LYS A 64 -15.18 -6.34 7.36
N ALA A 65 -16.22 -6.63 8.18
CA ALA A 65 -17.35 -7.48 7.80
C ALA A 65 -18.20 -6.93 6.64
N GLN A 66 -18.19 -5.61 6.42
CA GLN A 66 -18.90 -4.98 5.29
C GLN A 66 -18.14 -5.03 3.96
N ARG A 67 -16.87 -5.49 3.96
CA ARG A 67 -16.09 -5.60 2.74
C ARG A 67 -16.71 -6.63 1.81
N GLN A 68 -16.76 -6.30 0.53
CA GLN A 68 -17.23 -7.22 -0.49
C GLN A 68 -16.24 -8.37 -0.65
N GLU A 69 -16.75 -9.50 -1.10
CA GLU A 69 -15.92 -10.64 -1.43
C GLU A 69 -14.87 -10.27 -2.49
N THR A 70 -13.65 -10.76 -2.28
CA THR A 70 -12.55 -10.51 -3.22
C THR A 70 -12.91 -10.99 -4.62
N PRO A 71 -12.84 -10.14 -5.66
CA PRO A 71 -13.09 -10.56 -7.03
C PRO A 71 -12.28 -11.80 -7.41
N GLU A 72 -12.91 -12.71 -8.18
CA GLU A 72 -12.27 -13.95 -8.60
C GLU A 72 -10.95 -13.70 -9.34
N ASP A 73 -10.91 -12.70 -10.21
CA ASP A 73 -9.69 -12.28 -10.93
C ASP A 73 -8.55 -11.92 -9.99
N ILE A 74 -8.85 -11.28 -8.85
CA ILE A 74 -7.83 -10.95 -7.85
C ILE A 74 -7.38 -12.22 -7.13
N ARG A 75 -8.32 -13.08 -6.72
CA ARG A 75 -7.98 -14.39 -6.10
C ARG A 75 -7.09 -15.22 -7.02
N TRP A 76 -7.39 -15.24 -8.31
CA TRP A 76 -6.59 -15.89 -9.34
C TRP A 76 -5.20 -15.24 -9.52
N SER A 77 -5.11 -13.92 -9.35
CA SER A 77 -3.86 -13.15 -9.57
C SER A 77 -2.84 -13.34 -8.46
N VAL A 78 -3.27 -13.46 -7.20
CA VAL A 78 -2.36 -13.52 -6.04
C VAL A 78 -1.33 -14.66 -6.12
N PRO A 79 -1.69 -15.92 -6.39
CA PRO A 79 -0.71 -17.00 -6.52
C PRO A 79 0.31 -16.75 -7.64
N ARG A 80 -0.13 -16.15 -8.76
CA ARG A 80 0.74 -15.83 -9.90
C ARG A 80 1.71 -14.70 -9.59
N ILE A 81 1.26 -13.69 -8.86
CA ILE A 81 2.13 -12.62 -8.36
C ILE A 81 3.20 -13.22 -7.43
N LYS A 82 2.82 -14.13 -6.53
CA LYS A 82 3.79 -14.82 -5.66
C LYS A 82 4.83 -15.61 -6.47
N GLN A 83 4.43 -16.32 -7.53
CA GLN A 83 5.35 -17.01 -8.42
C GLN A 83 6.30 -16.05 -9.14
N LEU A 84 5.80 -14.89 -9.60
CA LEU A 84 6.63 -13.85 -10.22
C LEU A 84 7.64 -13.28 -9.22
N LEU A 85 7.23 -12.96 -8.00
CA LEU A 85 8.12 -12.48 -6.94
C LEU A 85 9.23 -13.50 -6.62
N GLN A 86 8.88 -14.78 -6.54
CA GLN A 86 9.87 -15.84 -6.34
C GLN A 86 10.88 -15.92 -7.50
N ALA A 87 10.42 -15.78 -8.75
CA ALA A 87 11.30 -15.73 -9.93
C ALA A 87 12.11 -14.43 -10.00
N MET A 88 11.66 -13.37 -9.35
CA MET A 88 12.39 -12.11 -9.19
C MET A 88 13.34 -12.12 -8.00
N ASN A 89 13.46 -13.23 -7.27
CA ASN A 89 14.20 -13.38 -6.02
C ASN A 89 13.81 -12.35 -4.96
N ILE A 90 12.51 -12.00 -4.90
CA ILE A 90 11.97 -11.07 -3.90
C ILE A 90 11.30 -11.87 -2.78
N PRO A 91 11.77 -11.73 -1.53
CA PRO A 91 11.19 -12.41 -0.37
C PRO A 91 9.73 -12.05 -0.16
N ILE A 92 8.93 -13.07 0.16
CA ILE A 92 7.51 -12.94 0.49
C ILE A 92 7.36 -13.18 1.98
N LEU A 93 6.74 -12.24 2.68
CA LEU A 93 6.47 -12.30 4.11
C LEU A 93 4.98 -12.49 4.35
N GLN A 94 4.63 -13.41 5.21
CA GLN A 94 3.27 -13.67 5.63
C GLN A 94 3.31 -14.34 7.00
N VAL A 95 2.56 -13.83 7.97
CA VAL A 95 2.50 -14.36 9.33
C VAL A 95 1.04 -14.59 9.70
N ASP A 96 0.70 -15.82 10.07
CA ASP A 96 -0.66 -16.17 10.46
C ASP A 96 -1.09 -15.40 11.71
N GLY A 97 -2.33 -14.95 11.73
CA GLY A 97 -2.90 -14.16 12.80
C GLY A 97 -2.58 -12.65 12.76
N PHE A 98 -1.74 -12.18 11.82
CA PHE A 98 -1.38 -10.77 11.64
C PHE A 98 -1.63 -10.32 10.22
N GLU A 99 -2.06 -9.08 10.05
CA GLU A 99 -2.21 -8.47 8.73
C GLU A 99 -0.85 -8.09 8.14
N ALA A 100 -0.78 -7.93 6.83
CA ALA A 100 0.43 -7.49 6.15
C ALA A 100 0.94 -6.15 6.70
N ASP A 101 0.05 -5.27 7.16
CA ASP A 101 0.36 -3.99 7.78
C ASP A 101 1.20 -4.17 9.06
N ASP A 102 0.83 -5.15 9.90
CA ASP A 102 1.56 -5.48 11.14
C ASP A 102 2.94 -6.07 10.83
N VAL A 103 3.01 -6.94 9.82
CA VAL A 103 4.27 -7.53 9.34
C VAL A 103 5.21 -6.43 8.85
N ILE A 104 4.70 -5.49 8.03
CA ILE A 104 5.48 -4.37 7.51
C ILE A 104 5.88 -3.42 8.64
N GLY A 105 4.96 -3.10 9.55
CA GLY A 105 5.25 -2.23 10.69
C GLY A 105 6.37 -2.79 11.56
N THR A 106 6.31 -4.09 11.85
CA THR A 106 7.34 -4.78 12.63
C THR A 106 8.68 -4.80 11.90
N LEU A 107 8.66 -5.15 10.61
CA LEU A 107 9.87 -5.20 9.80
C LEU A 107 10.52 -3.81 9.68
N ALA A 108 9.70 -2.77 9.47
CA ALA A 108 10.18 -1.40 9.36
C ALA A 108 10.88 -0.93 10.64
N ARG A 109 10.32 -1.22 11.82
CA ARG A 109 10.95 -0.87 13.10
C ARG A 109 12.26 -1.62 13.34
N LYS A 110 12.27 -2.92 13.10
CA LYS A 110 13.50 -3.72 13.24
C LYS A 110 14.60 -3.27 12.28
N ALA A 111 14.24 -2.94 11.05
CA ALA A 111 15.18 -2.39 10.07
C ALA A 111 15.73 -1.01 10.50
N GLU A 112 14.87 -0.12 11.00
CA GLU A 112 15.28 1.17 11.55
C GLU A 112 16.28 1.01 12.71
N GLU A 113 16.02 0.07 13.63
CA GLU A 113 16.91 -0.24 14.76
C GLU A 113 18.29 -0.73 14.30
N GLU A 114 18.36 -1.37 13.13
CA GLU A 114 19.62 -1.78 12.49
C GLU A 114 20.23 -0.71 11.56
N GLY A 115 19.67 0.50 11.54
CA GLY A 115 20.21 1.64 10.80
C GLY A 115 19.80 1.73 9.33
N PHE A 116 18.74 1.03 8.92
CA PHE A 116 18.23 1.13 7.55
C PHE A 116 17.32 2.35 7.36
N GLU A 117 17.42 2.95 6.18
CA GLU A 117 16.40 3.85 5.65
C GLU A 117 15.26 3.02 5.03
N VAL A 118 14.06 3.15 5.59
CA VAL A 118 12.92 2.31 5.20
C VAL A 118 11.93 3.10 4.36
N LEU A 119 11.53 2.52 3.22
CA LEU A 119 10.47 3.03 2.36
C LEU A 119 9.30 2.04 2.35
N MET A 120 8.19 2.41 2.97
CA MET A 120 6.95 1.65 2.93
C MET A 120 6.15 2.02 1.69
N ALA A 121 6.15 1.15 0.67
CA ALA A 121 5.44 1.39 -0.59
C ALA A 121 3.94 1.07 -0.43
N THR A 122 3.16 2.03 0.04
CA THR A 122 1.74 1.88 0.35
C THR A 122 0.94 3.13 -0.03
N LEU A 123 -0.37 2.93 -0.24
CA LEU A 123 -1.36 4.01 -0.39
C LEU A 123 -2.17 4.22 0.89
N ASP A 124 -2.05 3.30 1.83
CA ASP A 124 -2.83 3.32 3.04
C ASP A 124 -2.37 4.44 3.98
N LYS A 125 -3.31 5.31 4.34
CA LYS A 125 -3.09 6.45 5.23
C LYS A 125 -2.64 6.03 6.63
N ASP A 126 -3.01 4.82 7.05
CA ASP A 126 -2.79 4.34 8.42
C ASP A 126 -1.30 4.10 8.70
N TYR A 127 -0.51 3.89 7.65
CA TYR A 127 0.94 3.82 7.74
C TYR A 127 1.61 5.13 8.18
N GLY A 128 0.89 6.25 8.15
CA GLY A 128 1.37 7.51 8.72
C GLY A 128 1.80 7.39 10.19
N GLN A 129 1.20 6.45 10.94
CA GLN A 129 1.56 6.18 12.33
C GLN A 129 2.96 5.57 12.51
N LEU A 130 3.50 4.95 11.47
CA LEU A 130 4.80 4.27 11.48
C LEU A 130 5.96 5.18 11.06
N VAL A 131 5.65 6.32 10.43
CA VAL A 131 6.65 7.23 9.87
C VAL A 131 7.55 7.81 10.96
N THR A 132 8.86 7.87 10.68
CA THR A 132 9.90 8.48 11.51
C THR A 132 10.87 9.25 10.62
N GLU A 133 11.98 9.71 11.17
CA GLU A 133 13.07 10.30 10.39
C GLU A 133 13.68 9.29 9.38
N HIS A 134 13.65 7.99 9.71
CA HIS A 134 14.23 6.91 8.90
C HIS A 134 13.19 6.01 8.24
N ILE A 135 11.93 6.08 8.62
CA ILE A 135 10.83 5.33 8.01
C ILE A 135 9.90 6.30 7.29
N SER A 136 9.74 6.15 5.99
CA SER A 136 8.89 7.01 5.16
C SER A 136 7.85 6.20 4.40
N MET A 137 6.69 6.81 4.17
CA MET A 137 5.76 6.28 3.17
C MET A 137 6.26 6.64 1.77
N PHE A 138 6.16 5.69 0.84
CA PHE A 138 6.52 5.88 -0.56
C PHE A 138 5.33 5.48 -1.43
N ARG A 139 4.57 6.48 -1.88
CA ARG A 139 3.31 6.20 -2.56
C ARG A 139 3.31 6.65 -4.01
N PRO A 140 2.71 5.87 -4.92
CA PRO A 140 2.57 6.26 -6.31
C PRO A 140 1.58 7.43 -6.42
N ARG A 141 1.96 8.45 -7.24
CA ARG A 141 1.11 9.59 -7.60
C ARG A 141 0.14 9.22 -8.72
N HIS A 142 -0.95 9.96 -8.82
CA HIS A 142 -1.90 9.85 -9.95
C HIS A 142 -1.28 10.34 -11.27
N THR A 143 -0.41 11.31 -11.19
CA THR A 143 0.30 11.93 -12.35
C THR A 143 1.54 11.13 -12.78
N GLY A 144 1.71 9.92 -12.28
CA GLY A 144 2.92 9.10 -12.47
C GLY A 144 4.01 9.40 -11.45
N GLY A 145 4.92 8.43 -11.27
CA GLY A 145 6.00 8.50 -10.28
C GLY A 145 5.52 8.24 -8.85
N PHE A 146 6.35 8.62 -7.90
CA PHE A 146 6.11 8.40 -6.46
C PHE A 146 6.38 9.67 -5.67
N GLU A 147 5.82 9.75 -4.48
CA GLU A 147 6.16 10.75 -3.47
C GLU A 147 6.63 10.05 -2.20
N LYS A 148 7.64 10.63 -1.57
CA LYS A 148 8.13 10.22 -0.25
C LYS A 148 7.47 11.13 0.79
N LEU A 149 6.83 10.56 1.80
CA LEU A 149 6.19 11.30 2.89
C LEU A 149 6.92 10.98 4.19
N GLY A 150 7.51 11.98 4.79
CA GLY A 150 8.13 11.95 6.10
C GLY A 150 7.21 12.48 7.20
N PRO A 151 7.73 12.63 8.44
CA PRO A 151 6.94 13.09 9.60
C PRO A 151 6.24 14.42 9.37
N ALA A 152 6.95 15.40 8.80
CA ALA A 152 6.41 16.74 8.54
C ALA A 152 5.25 16.71 7.55
N ASP A 153 5.35 15.88 6.50
CA ASP A 153 4.29 15.72 5.49
C ASP A 153 3.02 15.12 6.09
N ILE A 154 3.18 14.12 6.98
CA ILE A 154 2.06 13.50 7.69
C ILE A 154 1.39 14.52 8.62
N CYS A 155 2.18 15.27 9.40
CA CYS A 155 1.66 16.30 10.29
C CYS A 155 0.91 17.39 9.52
N GLN A 156 1.48 17.88 8.41
CA GLN A 156 0.85 18.89 7.57
C GLN A 156 -0.45 18.38 6.95
N LYS A 157 -0.42 17.16 6.41
CA LYS A 157 -1.57 16.55 5.72
C LYS A 157 -2.77 16.39 6.63
N TYR A 158 -2.56 15.94 7.86
CA TYR A 158 -3.65 15.64 8.81
C TYR A 158 -3.87 16.73 9.85
N GLY A 159 -3.13 17.85 9.82
CA GLY A 159 -3.25 18.93 10.79
C GLY A 159 -2.84 18.51 12.21
N LEU A 160 -1.92 17.55 12.32
CA LEU A 160 -1.42 16.99 13.58
C LEU A 160 -0.13 17.68 14.02
N GLN A 161 0.18 17.59 15.31
CA GLN A 161 1.43 18.11 15.88
C GLN A 161 2.57 17.09 15.80
N HIS A 162 2.22 15.79 15.78
CA HIS A 162 3.15 14.69 15.68
C HIS A 162 2.53 13.53 14.92
N GLN A 163 3.30 12.82 14.09
CA GLN A 163 2.80 11.73 13.25
C GLN A 163 2.24 10.55 14.06
N SER A 164 2.73 10.31 15.28
CA SER A 164 2.16 9.27 16.15
C SER A 164 0.69 9.50 16.53
N GLN A 165 0.20 10.75 16.39
CA GLN A 165 -1.21 11.07 16.61
C GLN A 165 -2.15 10.50 15.53
N VAL A 166 -1.63 9.92 14.45
CA VAL A 166 -2.45 9.23 13.44
C VAL A 166 -3.25 8.09 14.09
N ILE A 167 -2.67 7.34 15.03
CA ILE A 167 -3.37 6.28 15.76
C ILE A 167 -4.55 6.87 16.56
N ASP A 168 -4.31 7.98 17.26
CA ASP A 168 -5.32 8.64 18.07
C ASP A 168 -6.40 9.29 17.20
N LEU A 169 -6.02 9.84 16.03
CA LEU A 169 -6.97 10.36 15.05
C LEU A 169 -7.94 9.26 14.61
N LEU A 170 -7.42 8.11 14.21
CA LEU A 170 -8.23 6.95 13.80
C LEU A 170 -9.06 6.39 14.96
N GLY A 171 -8.50 6.33 16.16
CA GLY A 171 -9.22 5.90 17.35
C GLY A 171 -10.41 6.79 17.70
N LEU A 172 -10.31 8.11 17.45
CA LEU A 172 -11.39 9.07 17.68
C LEU A 172 -12.42 9.08 16.56
N MET A 173 -11.99 9.17 15.31
CA MET A 173 -12.94 9.29 14.18
C MET A 173 -13.49 7.95 13.70
N GLY A 174 -12.82 6.84 14.03
CA GLY A 174 -13.07 5.53 13.46
C GLY A 174 -12.59 5.40 12.02
N ASP A 175 -12.82 4.23 11.45
CA ASP A 175 -12.63 3.99 10.02
C ASP A 175 -13.77 3.13 9.46
N SER A 176 -14.54 3.71 8.56
CA SER A 176 -15.68 3.01 7.95
C SER A 176 -15.23 1.89 6.99
N SER A 177 -14.02 1.98 6.42
CA SER A 177 -13.51 0.94 5.52
C SER A 177 -13.13 -0.35 6.25
N ASP A 178 -12.77 -0.21 7.54
CA ASP A 178 -12.40 -1.32 8.42
C ASP A 178 -13.46 -1.63 9.48
N ASN A 179 -14.58 -0.89 9.42
CA ASN A 179 -15.66 -0.96 10.40
C ASN A 179 -15.20 -0.65 11.83
N ILE A 180 -14.22 0.24 11.96
CA ILE A 180 -13.73 0.71 13.26
C ILE A 180 -14.69 1.80 13.75
N PRO A 181 -15.34 1.62 14.94
CA PRO A 181 -16.47 2.47 15.34
C PRO A 181 -16.10 3.92 15.68
N GLY A 182 -14.91 4.17 16.24
CA GLY A 182 -14.54 5.48 16.75
C GLY A 182 -15.44 6.01 17.88
N CYS A 183 -15.40 7.31 18.10
CA CYS A 183 -16.34 8.02 18.95
C CYS A 183 -17.51 8.52 18.11
N LYS A 184 -18.69 7.92 18.25
CA LYS A 184 -19.87 8.25 17.45
C LYS A 184 -20.21 9.75 17.53
N GLY A 185 -20.19 10.41 16.37
CA GLY A 185 -20.45 11.84 16.25
C GLY A 185 -19.20 12.72 16.46
N VAL A 186 -18.01 12.13 16.44
CA VAL A 186 -16.72 12.78 16.30
C VAL A 186 -16.17 12.41 14.93
N GLY A 187 -16.21 13.35 14.00
CA GLY A 187 -15.57 13.19 12.69
C GLY A 187 -14.15 13.78 12.69
N GLU A 188 -13.48 13.68 11.55
CA GLU A 188 -12.07 14.07 11.39
C GLU A 188 -11.76 15.47 11.94
N LYS A 189 -12.51 16.50 11.55
CA LYS A 189 -12.29 17.88 12.03
C LYS A 189 -12.34 18.01 13.55
N THR A 190 -13.32 17.34 14.18
CA THR A 190 -13.44 17.37 15.64
C THR A 190 -12.32 16.56 16.30
N ALA A 191 -11.95 15.44 15.74
CA ALA A 191 -10.83 14.62 16.23
C ALA A 191 -9.51 15.38 16.18
N ILE A 192 -9.22 16.08 15.07
CA ILE A 192 -8.05 16.95 14.93
C ILE A 192 -8.05 18.04 15.99
N GLN A 193 -9.16 18.76 16.21
CA GLN A 193 -9.27 19.79 17.23
C GLN A 193 -9.01 19.24 18.65
N LEU A 194 -9.55 18.05 18.95
CA LEU A 194 -9.30 17.38 20.23
C LEU A 194 -7.82 17.02 20.39
N LEU A 195 -7.16 16.51 19.34
CA LEU A 195 -5.74 16.20 19.40
C LEU A 195 -4.85 17.44 19.48
N GLN A 196 -5.23 18.53 18.82
CA GLN A 196 -4.52 19.82 18.97
C GLN A 196 -4.63 20.38 20.39
N GLN A 197 -5.78 20.17 21.06
CA GLN A 197 -5.99 20.64 22.43
C GLN A 197 -5.35 19.74 23.48
N PHE A 198 -5.48 18.42 23.33
CA PHE A 198 -5.10 17.44 24.36
C PHE A 198 -3.83 16.64 24.04
N GLY A 199 -3.37 16.64 22.79
CA GLY A 199 -2.17 15.93 22.35
C GLY A 199 -2.39 14.43 22.13
N SER A 200 -3.22 13.76 22.94
CA SER A 200 -3.47 12.33 22.84
C SER A 200 -4.86 11.94 23.35
N ILE A 201 -5.33 10.76 22.98
CA ILE A 201 -6.56 10.15 23.55
C ILE A 201 -6.43 9.99 25.05
N ASP A 202 -5.29 9.54 25.58
CA ASP A 202 -5.15 9.31 27.01
C ASP A 202 -5.28 10.61 27.80
N ASN A 203 -4.67 11.70 27.32
CA ASN A 203 -4.82 13.00 27.96
C ASN A 203 -6.23 13.59 27.78
N LEU A 204 -6.85 13.39 26.63
CA LEU A 204 -8.27 13.75 26.41
C LEU A 204 -9.18 13.07 27.42
N LEU A 205 -9.05 11.74 27.58
CA LEU A 205 -9.89 10.95 28.48
C LEU A 205 -9.67 11.30 29.96
N ALA A 206 -8.45 11.66 30.33
CA ALA A 206 -8.13 12.13 31.68
C ALA A 206 -8.69 13.54 31.99
N ASN A 207 -8.97 14.34 30.95
CA ASN A 207 -9.36 15.74 31.08
C ASN A 207 -10.72 16.05 30.42
N THR A 208 -11.63 15.11 30.40
CA THR A 208 -12.97 15.28 29.78
C THR A 208 -13.78 16.41 30.38
N ASN A 209 -13.47 16.82 31.62
CA ASN A 209 -14.08 17.97 32.31
C ASN A 209 -13.78 19.31 31.64
N GLN A 210 -12.75 19.40 30.82
CA GLN A 210 -12.42 20.60 30.02
C GLN A 210 -13.28 20.70 28.76
N LEU A 211 -13.96 19.64 28.36
CA LEU A 211 -14.92 19.64 27.29
C LEU A 211 -16.25 20.20 27.78
N LYS A 212 -17.12 20.65 26.86
CA LYS A 212 -18.40 21.24 27.17
C LYS A 212 -19.55 20.58 26.40
N GLY A 213 -20.72 20.59 27.02
CA GLY A 213 -21.99 20.25 26.36
C GLY A 213 -22.05 18.83 25.80
N ALA A 214 -22.54 18.70 24.57
CA ALA A 214 -22.77 17.41 23.94
C ALA A 214 -21.46 16.65 23.66
N LEU A 215 -20.36 17.35 23.36
CA LEU A 215 -19.07 16.71 23.07
C LEU A 215 -18.50 16.04 24.32
N GLN A 216 -18.59 16.70 25.49
CA GLN A 216 -18.17 16.11 26.76
C GLN A 216 -18.89 14.80 27.03
N ARG A 217 -20.23 14.82 26.94
CA ARG A 217 -21.04 13.62 27.16
C ARG A 217 -20.69 12.49 26.18
N LYS A 218 -20.56 12.80 24.89
CA LYS A 218 -20.19 11.82 23.87
C LYS A 218 -18.86 11.13 24.19
N VAL A 219 -17.83 11.89 24.54
CA VAL A 219 -16.52 11.33 24.86
C VAL A 219 -16.58 10.49 26.14
N GLN A 220 -17.28 10.98 27.18
CA GLN A 220 -17.41 10.25 28.45
C GLN A 220 -18.21 8.95 28.33
N GLU A 221 -19.27 8.94 27.54
CA GLU A 221 -20.11 7.75 27.32
C GLU A 221 -19.45 6.69 26.43
N GLN A 222 -18.41 7.06 25.67
CA GLN A 222 -17.81 6.18 24.66
C GLN A 222 -16.31 5.90 24.90
N VAL A 223 -15.87 6.02 26.13
CA VAL A 223 -14.45 5.78 26.52
C VAL A 223 -13.96 4.42 26.01
N ASP A 224 -14.77 3.38 26.21
CA ASP A 224 -14.39 2.02 25.82
C ASP A 224 -14.34 1.86 24.29
N ASN A 225 -15.29 2.46 23.57
CA ASN A 225 -15.26 2.46 22.10
C ASN A 225 -14.04 3.20 21.54
N ILE A 226 -13.65 4.33 22.15
CA ILE A 226 -12.48 5.09 21.74
C ILE A 226 -11.22 4.26 21.93
N ARG A 227 -11.06 3.64 23.11
CA ARG A 227 -9.90 2.79 23.40
C ARG A 227 -9.85 1.56 22.50
N PHE A 228 -11.01 0.94 22.29
CA PHE A 228 -11.13 -0.22 21.42
C PHE A 228 -10.82 0.12 19.96
N SER A 229 -11.33 1.26 19.47
CA SER A 229 -11.05 1.74 18.13
C SER A 229 -9.56 2.07 17.93
N ARG A 230 -8.93 2.69 18.94
CA ARG A 230 -7.48 2.89 18.94
C ARG A 230 -6.72 1.57 18.86
N PHE A 231 -7.12 0.55 19.62
CA PHE A 231 -6.53 -0.78 19.57
C PHE A 231 -6.66 -1.39 18.15
N LEU A 232 -7.83 -1.33 17.53
CA LEU A 232 -8.06 -1.86 16.18
C LEU A 232 -7.25 -1.12 15.10
N ALA A 233 -7.13 0.22 15.23
CA ALA A 233 -6.40 1.06 14.29
C ALA A 233 -4.87 0.99 14.45
N THR A 234 -4.37 0.44 15.57
CA THR A 234 -2.94 0.36 15.83
C THR A 234 -2.31 -0.75 15.00
N ILE A 235 -1.35 -0.38 14.15
CA ILE A 235 -0.50 -1.34 13.47
C ILE A 235 0.51 -1.90 14.49
N ARG A 236 0.52 -3.24 14.63
CA ARG A 236 1.45 -3.91 15.53
C ARG A 236 2.86 -3.86 14.99
N THR A 237 3.83 -3.67 15.89
CA THR A 237 5.25 -3.63 15.56
C THR A 237 6.05 -4.69 16.32
N ASP A 238 5.33 -5.69 16.85
CA ASP A 238 5.84 -6.78 17.67
C ASP A 238 5.39 -8.16 17.16
N VAL A 239 5.11 -8.28 15.85
CA VAL A 239 4.82 -9.56 15.20
C VAL A 239 6.00 -10.52 15.44
N PRO A 240 5.74 -11.80 15.74
CA PRO A 240 6.79 -12.78 15.97
C PRO A 240 7.47 -13.20 14.67
N LEU A 241 8.23 -12.27 14.09
CA LEU A 241 9.08 -12.49 12.92
C LEU A 241 10.52 -12.09 13.27
N GLU A 242 11.47 -12.82 12.71
CA GLU A 242 12.88 -12.46 12.81
C GLU A 242 13.22 -11.49 11.67
N PHE A 243 14.03 -10.47 11.98
CA PHE A 243 14.64 -9.64 10.96
C PHE A 243 15.99 -10.26 10.60
N ASP A 244 16.08 -10.74 9.38
CA ASP A 244 17.30 -11.30 8.80
C ASP A 244 17.67 -10.50 7.56
N ALA A 245 18.44 -9.42 7.74
CA ALA A 245 18.82 -8.53 6.66
C ALA A 245 19.47 -9.27 5.46
N PRO A 246 20.38 -10.24 5.65
CA PRO A 246 20.91 -11.04 4.55
C PRO A 246 19.87 -11.70 3.67
N SER A 247 18.75 -12.20 4.25
CA SER A 247 17.68 -12.84 3.48
C SER A 247 16.85 -11.87 2.65
N LEU A 248 16.91 -10.58 2.97
CA LEU A 248 16.15 -9.52 2.31
C LEU A 248 16.95 -8.76 1.25
N VAL A 249 18.26 -9.10 1.06
CA VAL A 249 19.10 -8.46 0.04
C VAL A 249 18.45 -8.62 -1.33
N TYR A 250 18.29 -7.49 -2.04
CA TYR A 250 17.75 -7.50 -3.40
C TYR A 250 18.76 -8.17 -4.34
N GLN A 251 18.35 -9.29 -4.92
CA GLN A 251 19.17 -10.11 -5.82
C GLN A 251 18.71 -9.94 -7.27
N GLU A 252 19.61 -10.28 -8.19
CA GLU A 252 19.23 -10.38 -9.60
C GLU A 252 18.13 -11.42 -9.78
N ARG A 253 17.19 -11.11 -10.66
CA ARG A 253 16.06 -11.99 -10.98
C ARG A 253 16.51 -13.21 -11.76
N ASP A 254 15.84 -14.33 -11.50
CA ASP A 254 15.99 -15.56 -12.25
C ASP A 254 15.21 -15.49 -13.57
N TRP A 255 15.86 -15.05 -14.63
CA TRP A 255 15.24 -14.93 -15.95
C TRP A 255 14.83 -16.27 -16.57
N GLU A 256 15.44 -17.38 -16.19
CA GLU A 256 15.06 -18.71 -16.68
C GLU A 256 13.66 -19.10 -16.15
N ARG A 257 13.38 -18.73 -14.90
CA ARG A 257 12.05 -18.92 -14.27
C ARG A 257 11.07 -17.81 -14.64
N LEU A 258 11.51 -16.55 -14.75
CA LEU A 258 10.64 -15.40 -14.96
C LEU A 258 10.12 -15.30 -16.39
N ALA A 259 10.97 -15.56 -17.40
CA ALA A 259 10.58 -15.41 -18.79
C ALA A 259 9.46 -16.37 -19.24
N PRO A 260 9.39 -17.64 -18.80
CA PRO A 260 8.24 -18.49 -19.06
C PRO A 260 6.93 -17.93 -18.47
N LEU A 261 6.95 -17.38 -17.26
CA LEU A 261 5.78 -16.76 -16.64
C LEU A 261 5.31 -15.53 -17.42
N TYR A 262 6.23 -14.67 -17.87
CA TYR A 262 5.87 -13.53 -18.72
C TYR A 262 5.30 -13.95 -20.07
N ARG A 263 5.79 -15.06 -20.67
CA ARG A 263 5.19 -15.60 -21.91
C ARG A 263 3.79 -16.15 -21.68
N GLU A 264 3.60 -16.90 -20.60
CA GLU A 264 2.29 -17.44 -20.22
C GLU A 264 1.25 -16.34 -20.00
N LEU A 265 1.65 -15.23 -19.36
CA LEU A 265 0.81 -14.07 -19.11
C LEU A 265 0.73 -13.08 -20.28
N GLU A 266 1.48 -13.34 -21.37
CA GLU A 266 1.59 -12.48 -22.55
C GLU A 266 2.13 -11.07 -22.25
N PHE A 267 3.05 -10.97 -21.29
CA PHE A 267 3.70 -9.71 -20.91
C PHE A 267 4.90 -9.40 -21.81
N ASN A 268 4.64 -9.25 -23.12
CA ASN A 268 5.66 -9.08 -24.14
C ASN A 268 6.55 -7.84 -23.92
N SER A 269 6.01 -6.75 -23.35
CA SER A 269 6.78 -5.55 -23.03
C SER A 269 7.81 -5.81 -21.91
N LEU A 270 7.44 -6.58 -20.89
CA LEU A 270 8.33 -6.96 -19.79
C LEU A 270 9.37 -7.99 -20.24
N LEU A 271 8.96 -8.92 -21.10
CA LEU A 271 9.87 -9.92 -21.66
C LEU A 271 11.01 -9.31 -22.48
N LYS A 272 10.82 -8.14 -23.09
CA LYS A 272 11.89 -7.39 -23.78
C LYS A 272 13.06 -6.99 -22.88
N GLN A 273 12.87 -6.97 -21.57
CA GLN A 273 13.92 -6.68 -20.59
C GLN A 273 14.82 -7.89 -20.32
N ALA A 274 14.41 -9.09 -20.72
CA ALA A 274 15.20 -10.30 -20.54
C ALA A 274 16.49 -10.25 -21.40
N PRO A 275 17.57 -10.90 -20.93
CA PRO A 275 18.77 -11.08 -21.72
C PRO A 275 18.46 -11.67 -23.09
N ALA A 276 19.17 -11.25 -24.13
CA ALA A 276 18.91 -11.65 -25.52
C ALA A 276 18.93 -13.18 -25.74
N SER A 277 19.75 -13.89 -24.95
CA SER A 277 19.81 -15.35 -24.93
C SER A 277 18.49 -16.01 -24.52
N ILE A 278 17.76 -15.39 -23.59
CA ILE A 278 16.50 -15.88 -23.05
C ILE A 278 15.31 -15.33 -23.83
N ALA A 279 15.37 -14.07 -24.24
CA ALA A 279 14.31 -13.44 -25.03
C ALA A 279 14.11 -14.14 -26.40
N ARG A 280 15.20 -14.66 -27.00
CA ARG A 280 15.19 -15.41 -28.26
C ARG A 280 14.89 -16.91 -28.11
N GLY A 281 14.66 -17.41 -26.90
CA GLY A 281 14.37 -18.81 -26.59
C GLY A 281 13.15 -19.28 -27.36
N LYS A 282 13.39 -20.09 -28.41
CA LYS A 282 12.53 -20.88 -29.28
C LYS A 282 11.06 -20.49 -29.29
N VAL A 283 10.69 -19.52 -30.12
CA VAL A 283 9.38 -19.48 -30.76
C VAL A 283 9.41 -20.60 -31.79
N ALA A 284 9.05 -21.81 -31.38
CA ALA A 284 8.65 -22.85 -32.32
C ALA A 284 7.19 -22.55 -32.63
N LEU A 285 6.99 -21.91 -33.81
CA LEU A 285 5.84 -21.97 -34.69
C LEU A 285 4.43 -21.87 -34.11
N THR A 286 3.80 -20.70 -34.24
CA THR A 286 2.65 -20.62 -35.15
C THR A 286 2.56 -19.18 -35.69
N GLN A 287 3.01 -19.00 -36.92
CA GLN A 287 2.63 -17.85 -37.72
C GLN A 287 1.17 -18.07 -38.19
N SER A 288 0.28 -17.23 -37.74
CA SER A 288 -0.90 -16.86 -38.51
C SER A 288 -1.45 -15.52 -38.01
N SER A 289 -1.12 -14.50 -38.76
CA SER A 289 -1.91 -13.36 -39.22
C SER A 289 -2.84 -12.62 -38.23
N LYS A 290 -2.52 -11.38 -37.87
CA LYS A 290 -3.08 -10.15 -38.45
C LYS A 290 -2.45 -8.96 -37.77
N LYS A 291 -1.80 -8.11 -38.58
CA LYS A 291 -1.32 -6.78 -38.13
C LYS A 291 -2.52 -5.95 -37.67
N VAL A 292 -2.61 -5.79 -36.36
CA VAL A 292 -3.24 -4.62 -35.76
C VAL A 292 -2.08 -3.72 -35.27
N LYS A 293 -1.96 -2.54 -35.86
CA LYS A 293 -1.04 -1.50 -35.42
C LYS A 293 -1.39 -1.14 -33.98
N ALA A 294 -0.69 -1.70 -33.02
CA ALA A 294 -0.64 -1.17 -31.68
C ALA A 294 0.28 0.06 -31.71
N GLN A 295 -0.29 1.24 -31.58
CA GLN A 295 0.46 2.43 -31.20
C GLN A 295 1.17 2.12 -29.88
N GLU A 296 2.49 2.36 -29.85
CA GLU A 296 3.28 2.40 -28.64
C GLU A 296 2.79 3.60 -27.80
N ALA A 297 1.75 3.37 -26.98
CA ALA A 297 1.50 4.21 -25.86
C ALA A 297 2.44 3.74 -24.74
N THR A 298 3.45 4.53 -24.43
CA THR A 298 4.05 4.53 -23.11
C THR A 298 2.90 4.79 -22.15
N LEU A 299 2.35 3.73 -21.60
CA LEU A 299 1.23 3.80 -20.68
C LEU A 299 1.71 4.48 -19.41
N ASP A 300 1.45 5.77 -19.33
CA ASP A 300 1.29 6.45 -18.07
C ASP A 300 0.02 5.85 -17.44
N LEU A 301 0.20 4.83 -16.63
CA LEU A 301 -0.87 4.04 -16.01
C LEU A 301 -1.81 4.92 -15.16
N PHE A 302 -1.41 6.17 -14.92
CA PHE A 302 -2.09 7.12 -14.06
C PHE A 302 -2.79 8.25 -14.82
N ALA A 303 -2.49 8.46 -16.12
CA ALA A 303 -3.05 9.54 -16.91
C ALA A 303 -4.43 9.28 -17.52
N THR A 304 -4.90 8.03 -17.52
CA THR A 304 -6.13 7.66 -18.22
C THR A 304 -7.43 7.89 -17.42
N ILE A 305 -7.34 8.37 -16.18
CA ILE A 305 -8.54 8.57 -15.32
C ILE A 305 -9.01 10.05 -15.29
N GLU A 306 -8.25 11.01 -15.84
CA GLU A 306 -8.59 12.42 -15.75
C GLU A 306 -8.85 13.12 -17.09
N SER A 307 -9.84 12.70 -17.87
CA SER A 307 -10.31 13.57 -18.96
C SER A 307 -11.62 14.31 -18.69
N GLU A 308 -12.09 14.36 -17.45
CA GLU A 308 -13.24 15.22 -17.08
C GLU A 308 -13.12 15.75 -15.66
N SER A 309 -12.31 16.77 -15.42
CA SER A 309 -12.62 17.93 -14.55
C SER A 309 -11.40 18.82 -14.24
N ASN A 310 -11.50 20.04 -14.72
CA ASN A 310 -10.99 21.31 -14.20
C ASN A 310 -9.48 21.60 -14.06
N GLN A 311 -9.13 22.61 -14.89
CA GLN A 311 -7.97 23.47 -14.78
C GLN A 311 -7.81 24.11 -13.38
N SER A 312 -6.67 23.94 -12.77
CA SER A 312 -6.05 25.01 -11.97
C SER A 312 -4.53 24.78 -11.84
N GLN A 313 -3.82 25.85 -12.06
CA GLN A 313 -2.37 26.00 -12.15
C GLN A 313 -1.67 25.69 -10.82
N SER A 314 -0.58 24.92 -10.86
CA SER A 314 0.44 24.97 -9.81
C SER A 314 1.84 24.91 -10.40
N LYS A 315 2.68 25.81 -9.89
CA LYS A 315 4.06 26.08 -10.27
C LYS A 315 4.99 24.90 -9.98
N GLU A 316 5.87 24.62 -10.93
CA GLU A 316 7.03 23.73 -10.76
C GLU A 316 8.03 24.35 -9.76
N VAL A 317 8.41 23.54 -8.78
CA VAL A 317 9.60 23.75 -7.94
C VAL A 317 10.60 22.66 -8.31
N GLY A 318 11.72 23.08 -8.87
CA GLY A 318 12.83 22.18 -9.25
C GLY A 318 13.46 21.56 -8.02
N MET A 319 13.64 20.24 -8.04
CA MET A 319 14.44 19.49 -7.07
C MET A 319 15.86 19.35 -7.61
N GLU A 320 16.84 19.92 -6.92
CA GLU A 320 18.25 19.63 -7.09
C GLU A 320 18.54 18.19 -6.62
N GLU A 321 19.26 17.45 -7.46
CA GLU A 321 19.81 16.12 -7.13
C GLU A 321 20.96 16.28 -6.12
N THR A 322 20.71 15.98 -4.86
CA THR A 322 21.78 15.69 -3.91
C THR A 322 22.15 14.21 -4.02
N GLN A 323 23.39 13.94 -4.45
CA GLN A 323 24.02 12.61 -4.34
C GLN A 323 24.31 12.31 -2.87
N ASP A 324 23.35 11.73 -2.17
CA ASP A 324 23.59 11.08 -0.88
C ASP A 324 23.83 9.59 -1.11
N THR A 325 25.01 9.16 -0.70
CA THR A 325 25.38 7.74 -0.55
C THR A 325 24.54 7.14 0.58
N LEU A 326 23.36 6.64 0.24
CA LEU A 326 22.47 5.97 1.18
C LEU A 326 22.92 4.53 1.40
N GLU A 327 23.60 4.29 2.50
CA GLU A 327 23.85 2.94 2.99
C GLU A 327 22.53 2.35 3.49
N GLY A 328 22.05 1.33 2.79
CA GLY A 328 20.92 0.48 3.17
C GLY A 328 19.53 1.12 2.98
N ARG A 329 18.78 0.69 1.95
CA ARG A 329 17.36 1.01 1.77
C ARG A 329 16.53 -0.26 1.81
N LEU A 330 15.61 -0.37 2.77
CA LEU A 330 14.61 -1.42 2.81
C LEU A 330 13.31 -0.90 2.19
N VAL A 331 12.78 -1.62 1.21
CA VAL A 331 11.47 -1.33 0.62
C VAL A 331 10.54 -2.48 0.93
N SER A 332 9.44 -2.19 1.63
CA SER A 332 8.38 -3.15 1.88
C SER A 332 7.13 -2.81 1.06
N TYR A 333 6.55 -3.83 0.47
CA TYR A 333 5.33 -3.74 -0.33
C TYR A 333 4.15 -4.31 0.40
N LEU A 334 3.09 -3.51 0.53
CA LEU A 334 1.82 -3.98 1.01
C LEU A 334 0.97 -4.46 -0.15
N LEU A 335 0.51 -5.69 -0.05
CA LEU A 335 -0.51 -6.26 -0.91
C LEU A 335 -1.68 -6.66 -0.03
N ASN A 336 -2.65 -5.77 0.13
CA ASN A 336 -3.90 -6.11 0.80
C ASN A 336 -4.93 -6.53 -0.25
N PRO A 337 -5.27 -7.82 -0.37
CA PRO A 337 -6.23 -8.31 -1.35
C PRO A 337 -7.69 -8.03 -0.98
N GLU A 338 -7.98 -7.51 0.22
CA GLU A 338 -9.35 -7.44 0.74
C GLU A 338 -9.99 -6.04 0.73
N VAL A 339 -9.31 -4.99 0.26
CA VAL A 339 -9.91 -3.64 0.18
C VAL A 339 -10.85 -3.55 -1.00
N ALA A 340 -12.14 -3.68 -0.78
CA ALA A 340 -13.16 -3.45 -1.78
C ALA A 340 -13.28 -1.95 -2.10
N TYR A 341 -13.02 -1.59 -3.33
CA TYR A 341 -13.33 -0.26 -3.87
C TYR A 341 -14.82 -0.23 -4.26
N ASN A 342 -15.57 0.76 -3.77
CA ASN A 342 -16.93 1.01 -4.23
C ASN A 342 -16.89 1.99 -5.42
N PRO A 343 -17.14 1.55 -6.67
CA PRO A 343 -17.07 2.41 -7.84
C PRO A 343 -18.19 3.46 -7.92
N MET A 344 -19.18 3.40 -7.01
CA MET A 344 -20.32 4.33 -6.96
C MET A 344 -20.12 5.50 -5.99
N GLN A 345 -19.04 5.52 -5.21
CA GLN A 345 -18.68 6.69 -4.42
C GLN A 345 -17.50 7.38 -5.08
N PRO A 346 -17.66 8.62 -5.57
CA PRO A 346 -16.50 9.41 -5.95
C PRO A 346 -15.62 9.56 -4.72
N ILE A 347 -14.36 9.18 -4.85
CA ILE A 347 -13.36 9.44 -3.83
C ILE A 347 -13.24 10.96 -3.77
N GLN A 348 -13.88 11.57 -2.79
CA GLN A 348 -13.63 12.97 -2.46
C GLN A 348 -12.24 13.02 -1.82
N TRP A 349 -11.30 13.44 -2.62
CA TRP A 349 -9.97 13.82 -2.20
C TRP A 349 -10.03 15.31 -1.85
N ASP A 350 -10.23 15.61 -0.58
CA ASP A 350 -9.97 16.96 -0.04
C ASP A 350 -8.48 17.08 0.33
#